data_b981e1ad2a5079547586b127cdd052f9
#
_entry.id   b981e1ad2a5079547586b127cdd052f9
#
_cell.length_a   1.000
_cell.length_b   1.000
_cell.length_c   1.000
_cell.angle_alpha   90.00
_cell.angle_beta   90.00
_cell.angle_gamma   90.00
#
_symmetry.space_group_name_H-M   'P 1'
#
loop_
_entity.id
_entity.type
_entity.pdbx_description
1 polymer ?
#
loop_
_entity_poly.entity_id
_entity_poly.type
_entity_poly.pdbx_seq_one_letter_code
_entity_poly.pdbx_strand_id
1 'polypeptide(L)'
;MAQILSLPQASPTDTDIDKEVKCRVYWTLYMVDRWNSAGLGLTRQLPDALKYPMPVHELHFHQPDFRYRPELRNGLWAYFISLASIFGEIQDLHLRHVGGEVEDAHFEEQAQKLAARLEQFAEELPIELHLNVDNLRWHADQGIGRTFVALHLGFHHYSTLIHFQYLDIQLPRTPKQRLFASRCKHHANTYSDLLKLSTEIPGCDAVYNIVGHMTVVSSSVLLHILFFGEEEELPMTRQRLEQNFQILIKLRGYWPSVHGMMDRLFTFQKACMWTADPNTHKIDKWMLKFLLQHALPIEDKVDQSGTPLPSSSAVLPAVSEIISERGQYATNALSMLRQ
;
A
#
# COMPACT_ATOMS: atom_id res chain seq x y z
N MET A 1 17.48 -13.23 13.36
CA MET A 1 16.71 -13.46 14.60
C MET A 1 15.85 -14.72 14.51
N ALA A 2 14.89 -14.86 13.59
CA ALA A 2 14.02 -16.05 13.49
C ALA A 2 14.80 -17.38 13.39
N GLN A 3 15.86 -17.44 12.58
CA GLN A 3 16.73 -18.61 12.46
C GLN A 3 17.50 -18.90 13.75
N ILE A 4 18.03 -17.86 14.43
CA ILE A 4 18.76 -18.01 15.70
C ILE A 4 17.86 -18.57 16.81
N LEU A 5 16.59 -18.14 16.83
CA LEU A 5 15.59 -18.60 17.80
C LEU A 5 14.90 -19.90 17.38
N SER A 6 15.34 -20.53 16.28
CA SER A 6 14.72 -21.74 15.73
C SER A 6 13.20 -21.63 15.53
N LEU A 7 12.72 -20.42 15.22
CA LEU A 7 11.29 -20.20 14.96
C LEU A 7 10.90 -20.72 13.58
N PRO A 8 9.73 -21.31 13.45
CA PRO A 8 8.68 -21.61 14.42
C PRO A 8 8.71 -23.06 14.93
N GLN A 9 9.88 -23.69 14.94
CA GLN A 9 10.00 -25.10 15.37
C GLN A 9 9.57 -25.26 16.83
N ALA A 10 8.65 -26.21 17.07
CA ALA A 10 8.22 -26.54 18.40
C ALA A 10 9.27 -27.43 19.12
N SER A 11 9.58 -27.12 20.38
CA SER A 11 10.32 -27.96 21.25
C SER A 11 9.38 -28.97 21.95
N PRO A 12 9.87 -30.16 22.30
CA PRO A 12 9.09 -31.11 23.13
C PRO A 12 8.63 -30.53 24.47
N THR A 13 9.30 -29.50 24.97
CA THR A 13 8.99 -28.83 26.26
C THR A 13 8.04 -27.65 26.10
N ASP A 14 7.70 -27.26 24.87
CA ASP A 14 6.82 -26.12 24.61
C ASP A 14 5.39 -26.42 25.06
N THR A 15 4.81 -25.48 25.79
CA THR A 15 3.37 -25.47 26.06
C THR A 15 2.60 -25.16 24.78
N ASP A 16 1.28 -25.33 24.79
CA ASP A 16 0.43 -24.96 23.65
C ASP A 16 0.51 -23.46 23.34
N ILE A 17 0.62 -22.61 24.38
CA ILE A 17 0.82 -21.17 24.24
C ILE A 17 2.19 -20.88 23.59
N ASP A 18 3.27 -21.54 24.05
CA ASP A 18 4.60 -21.34 23.48
C ASP A 18 4.65 -21.66 21.99
N LYS A 19 4.01 -22.76 21.56
CA LYS A 19 3.92 -23.15 20.15
C LYS A 19 3.24 -22.07 19.32
N GLU A 20 2.10 -21.56 19.78
CA GLU A 20 1.35 -20.54 19.05
C GLU A 20 2.07 -19.19 19.05
N VAL A 21 2.68 -18.78 20.17
CA VAL A 21 3.49 -17.54 20.26
C VAL A 21 4.67 -17.60 19.30
N LYS A 22 5.42 -18.71 19.27
CA LYS A 22 6.53 -18.93 18.32
C LYS A 22 6.05 -18.82 16.87
N CYS A 23 4.91 -19.43 16.55
CA CYS A 23 4.29 -19.37 15.25
C CYS A 23 3.97 -17.91 14.87
N ARG A 24 3.28 -17.15 15.73
CA ARG A 24 2.91 -15.74 15.49
C ARG A 24 4.13 -14.85 15.36
N VAL A 25 5.15 -15.02 16.19
CA VAL A 25 6.41 -14.26 16.10
C VAL A 25 7.09 -14.51 14.76
N TYR A 26 7.19 -15.77 14.31
CA TYR A 26 7.75 -16.07 12.99
C TYR A 26 7.01 -15.37 11.86
N TRP A 27 5.69 -15.48 11.82
CA TRP A 27 4.91 -14.89 10.77
C TRP A 27 4.88 -13.36 10.83
N THR A 28 4.98 -12.77 12.02
CA THR A 28 5.19 -11.32 12.17
C THR A 28 6.52 -10.90 11.53
N LEU A 29 7.60 -11.63 11.81
CA LEU A 29 8.91 -11.38 11.20
C LEU A 29 8.87 -11.57 9.68
N TYR A 30 8.13 -12.57 9.18
CA TYR A 30 7.91 -12.82 7.77
C TYR A 30 7.25 -11.61 7.06
N MET A 31 6.18 -11.06 7.63
CA MET A 31 5.50 -9.89 7.06
C MET A 31 6.38 -8.63 7.11
N VAL A 32 7.04 -8.39 8.25
CA VAL A 32 7.96 -7.26 8.43
C VAL A 32 9.14 -7.34 7.46
N ASP A 33 9.68 -8.53 7.22
CA ASP A 33 10.77 -8.75 6.24
C ASP A 33 10.33 -8.30 4.84
N ARG A 34 9.10 -8.59 4.41
CA ARG A 34 8.58 -8.16 3.12
C ARG A 34 8.36 -6.66 3.04
N TRP A 35 7.77 -6.07 4.08
CA TRP A 35 7.52 -4.63 4.09
C TRP A 35 8.80 -3.80 4.12
N ASN A 36 9.76 -4.18 4.95
CA ASN A 36 10.99 -3.41 5.13
C ASN A 36 12.01 -3.64 4.01
N SER A 37 12.13 -4.86 3.48
CA SER A 37 13.10 -5.14 2.42
C SER A 37 12.82 -4.29 1.18
N ALA A 38 11.57 -4.16 0.77
CA ALA A 38 11.22 -3.28 -0.34
C ALA A 38 11.47 -1.80 -0.02
N GLY A 39 11.03 -1.34 1.16
CA GLY A 39 11.21 0.05 1.58
C GLY A 39 12.67 0.49 1.64
N LEU A 40 13.56 -0.44 1.97
CA LEU A 40 15.01 -0.20 2.12
C LEU A 40 15.85 -0.67 0.93
N GLY A 41 15.23 -1.28 -0.09
CA GLY A 41 15.97 -1.89 -1.21
C GLY A 41 16.86 -3.06 -0.79
N LEU A 42 16.49 -3.79 0.26
CA LEU A 42 17.25 -4.93 0.80
C LEU A 42 16.69 -6.26 0.30
N THR A 43 17.56 -7.27 0.24
CA THR A 43 17.13 -8.65 -0.03
C THR A 43 16.35 -9.21 1.15
N ARG A 44 15.23 -9.87 0.88
CA ARG A 44 14.45 -10.59 1.88
C ARG A 44 15.29 -11.69 2.55
N GLN A 45 15.15 -11.82 3.86
CA GLN A 45 15.92 -12.75 4.68
C GLN A 45 15.16 -14.06 4.94
N LEU A 46 13.84 -14.05 4.87
CA LEU A 46 12.99 -15.20 5.10
C LEU A 46 12.47 -15.77 3.77
N PRO A 47 12.45 -17.12 3.65
CA PRO A 47 12.04 -17.77 2.39
C PRO A 47 10.56 -17.49 2.06
N ASP A 48 10.24 -17.51 0.77
CA ASP A 48 8.88 -17.26 0.28
C ASP A 48 7.93 -18.45 0.52
N ALA A 49 8.47 -19.64 0.70
CA ALA A 49 7.64 -20.81 0.88
C ALA A 49 6.92 -20.80 2.24
N LEU A 50 5.60 -20.90 2.19
CA LEU A 50 4.74 -21.04 3.37
C LEU A 50 4.84 -22.47 3.96
N LYS A 51 6.05 -22.85 4.40
CA LYS A 51 6.35 -24.22 4.89
C LYS A 51 5.89 -24.50 6.32
N TYR A 52 5.58 -23.45 7.06
CA TYR A 52 5.22 -23.56 8.46
C TYR A 52 3.72 -23.46 8.68
N PRO A 53 3.21 -24.03 9.79
CA PRO A 53 1.80 -23.90 10.12
C PRO A 53 1.38 -22.44 10.23
N MET A 54 0.16 -22.11 9.75
CA MET A 54 -0.44 -20.81 10.00
C MET A 54 -0.85 -20.66 11.46
N PRO A 55 -0.94 -19.44 12.01
CA PRO A 55 -1.49 -19.19 13.35
C PRO A 55 -2.92 -19.70 13.47
N VAL A 56 -3.32 -20.12 14.67
CA VAL A 56 -4.71 -20.43 14.95
C VAL A 56 -5.56 -19.16 14.95
N HIS A 57 -6.88 -19.31 14.83
CA HIS A 57 -7.83 -18.20 14.82
C HIS A 57 -7.68 -17.34 16.08
N GLU A 58 -7.70 -16.03 15.95
CA GLU A 58 -7.42 -15.03 17.00
C GLU A 58 -8.34 -15.22 18.21
N LEU A 59 -9.64 -15.37 17.97
CA LEU A 59 -10.63 -15.55 19.04
C LEU A 59 -10.44 -16.86 19.81
N HIS A 60 -9.90 -17.90 19.17
CA HIS A 60 -9.55 -19.12 19.85
C HIS A 60 -8.29 -18.93 20.73
N PHE A 61 -7.26 -18.25 20.18
CA PHE A 61 -6.03 -17.98 20.94
C PHE A 61 -6.27 -17.10 22.18
N HIS A 62 -7.27 -16.22 22.14
CA HIS A 62 -7.60 -15.32 23.25
C HIS A 62 -8.47 -15.98 24.34
N GLN A 63 -8.85 -17.26 24.20
CA GLN A 63 -9.62 -17.96 25.23
C GLN A 63 -8.77 -18.27 26.45
N PRO A 64 -9.29 -18.11 27.68
CA PRO A 64 -8.53 -18.35 28.91
C PRO A 64 -7.99 -19.78 29.06
N ASP A 65 -8.70 -20.76 28.49
CA ASP A 65 -8.37 -22.19 28.50
C ASP A 65 -7.79 -22.66 27.15
N PHE A 66 -7.07 -21.78 26.46
CA PHE A 66 -6.49 -22.06 25.15
C PHE A 66 -5.81 -23.43 25.11
N ARG A 67 -6.16 -24.20 24.08
CA ARG A 67 -5.49 -25.44 23.67
C ARG A 67 -5.11 -25.32 22.20
N TYR A 68 -3.89 -25.70 21.86
CA TYR A 68 -3.42 -25.65 20.49
C TYR A 68 -4.23 -26.61 19.61
N ARG A 69 -4.98 -26.03 18.67
CA ARG A 69 -5.85 -26.75 17.73
C ARG A 69 -5.50 -26.36 16.31
N PRO A 70 -4.62 -27.14 15.64
CA PRO A 70 -4.16 -26.82 14.30
C PRO A 70 -5.27 -26.80 13.23
N GLU A 71 -6.43 -27.39 13.50
CA GLU A 71 -7.61 -27.32 12.63
C GLU A 71 -8.30 -25.95 12.61
N LEU A 72 -8.03 -25.09 13.61
CA LEU A 72 -8.61 -23.74 13.72
C LEU A 72 -7.63 -22.66 13.23
N ARG A 73 -7.09 -22.80 12.01
CA ARG A 73 -6.03 -21.91 11.48
C ARG A 73 -6.51 -20.83 10.53
N ASN A 74 -7.77 -20.72 10.25
CA ASN A 74 -8.31 -19.80 9.25
C ASN A 74 -8.76 -18.45 9.84
N GLY A 75 -7.91 -17.82 10.66
CA GLY A 75 -8.16 -16.49 11.22
C GLY A 75 -7.63 -15.35 10.33
N LEU A 76 -7.86 -14.11 10.75
CA LEU A 76 -7.40 -12.89 10.08
C LEU A 76 -5.89 -12.91 9.78
N TRP A 77 -5.06 -13.37 10.73
CA TRP A 77 -3.62 -13.48 10.54
C TRP A 77 -3.22 -14.43 9.42
N ALA A 78 -3.90 -15.57 9.29
CA ALA A 78 -3.62 -16.53 8.22
C ALA A 78 -3.87 -15.90 6.83
N TYR A 79 -4.99 -15.19 6.67
CA TYR A 79 -5.28 -14.46 5.43
C TYR A 79 -4.29 -13.31 5.21
N PHE A 80 -3.93 -12.58 6.26
CA PHE A 80 -2.97 -11.48 6.14
C PHE A 80 -1.57 -11.96 5.73
N ILE A 81 -1.11 -13.11 6.25
CA ILE A 81 0.15 -13.75 5.84
C ILE A 81 0.09 -14.15 4.36
N SER A 82 -1.02 -14.77 3.93
CA SER A 82 -1.22 -15.14 2.52
C SER A 82 -1.19 -13.92 1.60
N LEU A 83 -1.83 -12.84 2.00
CA LEU A 83 -1.82 -11.57 1.29
C LEU A 83 -0.41 -10.95 1.24
N ALA A 84 0.35 -11.00 2.36
CA ALA A 84 1.73 -10.51 2.42
C ALA A 84 2.69 -11.32 1.52
N SER A 85 2.39 -12.61 1.28
CA SER A 85 3.14 -13.42 0.30
C SER A 85 2.95 -12.89 -1.12
N ILE A 86 1.72 -12.59 -1.53
CA ILE A 86 1.42 -11.98 -2.84
C ILE A 86 2.12 -10.61 -2.97
N PHE A 87 2.11 -9.82 -1.91
CA PHE A 87 2.83 -8.54 -1.89
C PHE A 87 4.33 -8.69 -2.14
N GLY A 88 4.97 -9.69 -1.54
CA GLY A 88 6.38 -9.98 -1.81
C GLY A 88 6.67 -10.20 -3.30
N GLU A 89 5.81 -10.95 -4.00
CA GLU A 89 5.95 -11.19 -5.44
C GLU A 89 5.68 -9.92 -6.27
N ILE A 90 4.71 -9.10 -5.87
CA ILE A 90 4.45 -7.79 -6.50
C ILE A 90 5.70 -6.90 -6.40
N GLN A 91 6.32 -6.84 -5.23
CA GLN A 91 7.53 -6.05 -5.03
C GLN A 91 8.69 -6.53 -5.88
N ASP A 92 8.95 -7.84 -5.92
CA ASP A 92 10.01 -8.41 -6.75
C ASP A 92 9.82 -8.10 -8.22
N LEU A 93 8.59 -8.23 -8.72
CA LEU A 93 8.27 -7.92 -10.09
C LEU A 93 8.60 -6.46 -10.42
N HIS A 94 8.16 -5.52 -9.57
CA HIS A 94 8.41 -4.10 -9.78
C HIS A 94 9.89 -3.74 -9.65
N LEU A 95 10.61 -4.26 -8.65
CA LEU A 95 12.03 -4.00 -8.46
C LEU A 95 12.86 -4.48 -9.66
N ARG A 96 12.59 -5.68 -10.16
CA ARG A 96 13.24 -6.23 -11.35
C ARG A 96 12.92 -5.42 -12.62
N HIS A 97 11.67 -4.95 -12.74
CA HIS A 97 11.27 -4.10 -13.87
C HIS A 97 11.98 -2.73 -13.81
N VAL A 98 12.00 -2.08 -12.64
CA VAL A 98 12.71 -0.80 -12.43
C VAL A 98 14.21 -0.99 -12.69
N GLY A 99 14.80 -2.10 -12.24
CA GLY A 99 16.19 -2.46 -12.48
C GLY A 99 16.54 -2.80 -13.94
N GLY A 100 15.54 -2.93 -14.82
CA GLY A 100 15.74 -3.27 -16.24
C GLY A 100 15.97 -4.75 -16.49
N GLU A 101 15.71 -5.63 -15.51
CA GLU A 101 15.85 -7.09 -15.63
C GLU A 101 14.63 -7.75 -16.30
N VAL A 102 13.51 -7.03 -16.38
CA VAL A 102 12.25 -7.51 -16.94
C VAL A 102 11.77 -6.52 -17.98
N GLU A 103 11.52 -7.01 -19.20
CA GLU A 103 10.94 -6.23 -20.30
C GLU A 103 9.47 -5.90 -20.06
N ASP A 104 8.98 -4.81 -20.67
CA ASP A 104 7.62 -4.28 -20.46
C ASP A 104 6.53 -5.32 -20.73
N ALA A 105 6.66 -6.12 -21.82
CA ALA A 105 5.67 -7.16 -22.17
C ALA A 105 5.61 -8.28 -21.12
N HIS A 106 6.77 -8.72 -20.63
CA HIS A 106 6.82 -9.75 -19.58
C HIS A 106 6.33 -9.21 -18.23
N PHE A 107 6.68 -7.96 -17.91
CA PHE A 107 6.15 -7.29 -16.73
C PHE A 107 4.62 -7.24 -16.77
N GLU A 108 4.02 -6.85 -17.89
CA GLU A 108 2.57 -6.80 -18.05
C GLU A 108 1.91 -8.17 -17.85
N GLU A 109 2.48 -9.24 -18.44
CA GLU A 109 1.95 -10.60 -18.26
C GLU A 109 1.97 -11.04 -16.79
N GLN A 110 3.08 -10.82 -16.09
CA GLN A 110 3.20 -11.19 -14.66
C GLN A 110 2.32 -10.31 -13.77
N ALA A 111 2.21 -9.02 -14.06
CA ALA A 111 1.33 -8.10 -13.32
C ALA A 111 -0.13 -8.55 -13.41
N GLN A 112 -0.59 -9.02 -14.57
CA GLN A 112 -1.94 -9.55 -14.74
C GLN A 112 -2.17 -10.83 -13.93
N LYS A 113 -1.19 -11.74 -13.88
CA LYS A 113 -1.27 -12.96 -13.06
C LYS A 113 -1.39 -12.61 -11.55
N LEU A 114 -0.61 -11.64 -11.10
CA LEU A 114 -0.67 -11.18 -9.70
C LEU A 114 -1.96 -10.44 -9.38
N ALA A 115 -2.48 -9.63 -10.31
CA ALA A 115 -3.79 -8.99 -10.18
C ALA A 115 -4.92 -10.03 -10.06
N ALA A 116 -4.91 -11.07 -10.92
CA ALA A 116 -5.88 -12.16 -10.84
C ALA A 116 -5.79 -12.93 -9.50
N ARG A 117 -4.59 -13.12 -8.96
CA ARG A 117 -4.41 -13.75 -7.63
C ARG A 117 -4.94 -12.89 -6.50
N LEU A 118 -4.83 -11.55 -6.59
CA LEU A 118 -5.45 -10.64 -5.60
C LEU A 118 -6.99 -10.70 -5.69
N GLU A 119 -7.54 -10.77 -6.91
CA GLU A 119 -8.99 -10.95 -7.09
C GLU A 119 -9.47 -12.27 -6.50
N GLN A 120 -8.79 -13.38 -6.84
CA GLN A 120 -9.08 -14.69 -6.27
C GLN A 120 -9.00 -14.68 -4.74
N PHE A 121 -7.96 -14.04 -4.18
CA PHE A 121 -7.84 -13.89 -2.73
C PHE A 121 -9.07 -13.20 -2.11
N ALA A 122 -9.58 -12.14 -2.74
CA ALA A 122 -10.76 -11.42 -2.24
C ALA A 122 -12.05 -12.26 -2.37
N GLU A 123 -12.19 -13.03 -3.46
CA GLU A 123 -13.34 -13.93 -3.70
C GLU A 123 -13.36 -15.12 -2.73
N GLU A 124 -12.18 -15.62 -2.34
CA GLU A 124 -12.03 -16.75 -1.43
C GLU A 124 -12.11 -16.35 0.07
N LEU A 125 -12.18 -15.07 0.39
CA LEU A 125 -12.37 -14.64 1.77
C LEU A 125 -13.71 -15.15 2.30
N PRO A 126 -13.76 -15.69 3.53
CA PRO A 126 -15.03 -15.98 4.22
C PRO A 126 -15.92 -14.74 4.31
N ILE A 127 -17.24 -14.93 4.28
CA ILE A 127 -18.20 -13.82 4.27
C ILE A 127 -18.05 -12.88 5.47
N GLU A 128 -17.67 -13.42 6.63
CA GLU A 128 -17.37 -12.67 7.86
C GLU A 128 -16.10 -11.78 7.73
N LEU A 129 -15.24 -12.06 6.75
CA LEU A 129 -14.07 -11.26 6.46
C LEU A 129 -14.26 -10.31 5.27
N HIS A 130 -15.42 -10.28 4.63
CA HIS A 130 -15.71 -9.29 3.58
C HIS A 130 -15.75 -7.87 4.14
N LEU A 131 -15.21 -6.91 3.41
CA LEU A 131 -15.20 -5.50 3.81
C LEU A 131 -16.61 -4.91 3.76
N ASN A 132 -17.22 -4.73 4.92
CA ASN A 132 -18.44 -3.97 5.14
C ASN A 132 -18.47 -3.43 6.58
N VAL A 133 -19.39 -2.51 6.84
CA VAL A 133 -19.46 -1.82 8.14
C VAL A 133 -19.86 -2.77 9.27
N ASP A 134 -20.71 -3.75 9.01
CA ASP A 134 -21.19 -4.69 10.02
C ASP A 134 -20.07 -5.64 10.45
N ASN A 135 -19.32 -6.20 9.50
CA ASN A 135 -18.14 -7.01 9.78
C ASN A 135 -17.07 -6.19 10.51
N LEU A 136 -16.83 -4.94 10.09
CA LEU A 136 -15.87 -4.07 10.76
C LEU A 136 -16.24 -3.83 12.24
N ARG A 137 -17.51 -3.51 12.51
CA ARG A 137 -18.02 -3.32 13.89
C ARG A 137 -17.93 -4.61 14.70
N TRP A 138 -18.34 -5.73 14.11
CA TRP A 138 -18.23 -7.01 14.79
C TRP A 138 -16.81 -7.33 15.21
N HIS A 139 -15.83 -7.17 14.32
CA HIS A 139 -14.41 -7.37 14.64
C HIS A 139 -13.88 -6.37 15.67
N ALA A 140 -14.38 -5.12 15.66
CA ALA A 140 -14.06 -4.12 16.68
C ALA A 140 -14.54 -4.57 18.06
N ASP A 141 -15.78 -5.04 18.16
CA ASP A 141 -16.39 -5.53 19.39
C ASP A 141 -15.66 -6.78 19.94
N GLN A 142 -15.07 -7.59 19.06
CA GLN A 142 -14.21 -8.72 19.43
C GLN A 142 -12.76 -8.32 19.79
N GLY A 143 -12.41 -7.03 19.72
CA GLY A 143 -11.06 -6.51 20.02
C GLY A 143 -10.02 -6.77 18.91
N ILE A 144 -10.44 -7.21 17.72
CA ILE A 144 -9.59 -7.50 16.56
C ILE A 144 -9.85 -6.59 15.35
N GLY A 145 -10.58 -5.48 15.56
CA GLY A 145 -10.91 -4.52 14.51
C GLY A 145 -9.69 -3.93 13.80
N ARG A 146 -8.59 -3.66 14.53
CA ARG A 146 -7.34 -3.18 13.92
C ARG A 146 -6.74 -4.17 12.93
N THR A 147 -6.81 -5.47 13.22
CA THR A 147 -6.30 -6.52 12.33
C THR A 147 -7.18 -6.65 11.09
N PHE A 148 -8.50 -6.55 11.24
CA PHE A 148 -9.44 -6.52 10.14
C PHE A 148 -9.17 -5.33 9.20
N VAL A 149 -9.02 -4.14 9.74
CA VAL A 149 -8.65 -2.93 8.98
C VAL A 149 -7.31 -3.12 8.27
N ALA A 150 -6.30 -3.68 8.95
CA ALA A 150 -4.98 -3.90 8.39
C ALA A 150 -5.00 -4.84 7.18
N LEU A 151 -5.79 -5.92 7.23
CA LEU A 151 -5.97 -6.85 6.12
C LEU A 151 -6.49 -6.11 4.87
N HIS A 152 -7.55 -5.32 5.02
CA HIS A 152 -8.17 -4.63 3.90
C HIS A 152 -7.36 -3.43 3.39
N LEU A 153 -6.73 -2.66 4.27
CA LEU A 153 -5.79 -1.61 3.85
C LEU A 153 -4.64 -2.22 3.03
N GLY A 154 -4.08 -3.36 3.47
CA GLY A 154 -3.07 -4.10 2.74
C GLY A 154 -3.56 -4.55 1.36
N PHE A 155 -4.74 -5.17 1.29
CA PHE A 155 -5.34 -5.62 0.03
C PHE A 155 -5.51 -4.48 -0.98
N HIS A 156 -6.11 -3.36 -0.56
CA HIS A 156 -6.32 -2.22 -1.44
C HIS A 156 -5.01 -1.54 -1.84
N HIS A 157 -4.04 -1.45 -0.93
CA HIS A 157 -2.71 -0.93 -1.25
C HIS A 157 -1.99 -1.80 -2.29
N TYR A 158 -1.95 -3.12 -2.13
CA TYR A 158 -1.26 -4.02 -3.07
C TYR A 158 -1.93 -4.04 -4.44
N SER A 159 -3.26 -3.98 -4.44
CA SER A 159 -4.05 -3.82 -5.68
C SER A 159 -3.79 -2.46 -6.35
N THR A 160 -3.59 -1.39 -5.59
CA THR A 160 -3.19 -0.09 -6.15
C THR A 160 -1.83 -0.18 -6.81
N LEU A 161 -0.83 -0.80 -6.15
CA LEU A 161 0.52 -0.92 -6.69
C LEU A 161 0.55 -1.64 -8.03
N ILE A 162 -0.11 -2.82 -8.13
CA ILE A 162 -0.07 -3.62 -9.35
C ILE A 162 -0.80 -2.97 -10.53
N HIS A 163 -1.77 -2.10 -10.26
CA HIS A 163 -2.53 -1.40 -11.29
C HIS A 163 -2.00 0.02 -11.60
N PHE A 164 -1.04 0.54 -10.85
CA PHE A 164 -0.61 1.95 -10.95
C PHE A 164 -0.10 2.34 -12.33
N GLN A 165 0.65 1.47 -13.00
CA GLN A 165 1.18 1.71 -14.35
C GLN A 165 0.09 2.00 -15.39
N TYR A 166 -1.13 1.47 -15.19
CA TYR A 166 -2.24 1.67 -16.12
C TYR A 166 -2.89 3.06 -16.02
N LEU A 167 -2.45 3.89 -15.07
CA LEU A 167 -2.78 5.31 -15.02
C LEU A 167 -2.05 6.12 -16.08
N ASP A 168 -1.04 5.53 -16.76
CA ASP A 168 -0.31 6.19 -17.84
C ASP A 168 -1.27 6.58 -18.96
N ILE A 169 -1.43 7.88 -19.16
CA ILE A 169 -2.34 8.46 -20.16
C ILE A 169 -1.82 8.32 -21.60
N GLN A 170 -0.54 7.93 -21.77
CA GLN A 170 0.06 7.65 -23.08
C GLN A 170 -0.20 6.22 -23.55
N LEU A 171 -0.64 5.32 -22.65
CA LEU A 171 -0.98 3.96 -23.06
C LEU A 171 -2.18 3.93 -24.00
N PRO A 172 -2.22 3.01 -24.98
CA PRO A 172 -3.38 2.82 -25.84
C PRO A 172 -4.65 2.61 -25.01
N ARG A 173 -5.70 3.40 -25.24
CA ARG A 173 -6.98 3.34 -24.53
C ARG A 173 -7.79 2.09 -24.88
N THR A 174 -7.21 0.89 -24.67
CA THR A 174 -7.91 -0.38 -24.82
C THR A 174 -8.96 -0.57 -23.71
N PRO A 175 -9.98 -1.45 -23.91
CA PRO A 175 -10.91 -1.79 -22.83
C PRO A 175 -10.19 -2.32 -21.59
N LYS A 176 -9.13 -3.10 -21.75
CA LYS A 176 -8.30 -3.63 -20.68
C LYS A 176 -7.55 -2.53 -19.90
N GLN A 177 -6.90 -1.62 -20.62
CA GLN A 177 -6.19 -0.50 -19.98
C GLN A 177 -7.17 0.36 -19.15
N ARG A 178 -8.35 0.67 -19.71
CA ARG A 178 -9.38 1.42 -18.96
C ARG A 178 -9.86 0.67 -17.72
N LEU A 179 -10.07 -0.64 -17.82
CA LEU A 179 -10.47 -1.47 -16.67
C LEU A 179 -9.42 -1.42 -15.56
N PHE A 180 -8.14 -1.59 -15.88
CA PHE A 180 -7.09 -1.60 -14.88
C PHE A 180 -6.80 -0.21 -14.29
N ALA A 181 -6.88 0.84 -15.10
CA ALA A 181 -6.84 2.22 -14.59
C ALA A 181 -8.00 2.51 -13.62
N SER A 182 -9.22 2.07 -13.97
CA SER A 182 -10.38 2.18 -13.08
C SER A 182 -10.20 1.40 -11.78
N ARG A 183 -9.63 0.18 -11.83
CA ARG A 183 -9.30 -0.62 -10.64
C ARG A 183 -8.28 0.09 -9.76
N CYS A 184 -7.22 0.67 -10.32
CA CYS A 184 -6.25 1.46 -9.55
C CYS A 184 -6.93 2.60 -8.78
N LYS A 185 -7.75 3.39 -9.47
CA LYS A 185 -8.53 4.47 -8.85
C LYS A 185 -9.48 3.93 -7.76
N HIS A 186 -10.21 2.84 -8.05
CA HIS A 186 -11.13 2.21 -7.10
C HIS A 186 -10.41 1.80 -5.81
N HIS A 187 -9.29 1.07 -5.92
CA HIS A 187 -8.57 0.60 -4.75
C HIS A 187 -7.97 1.75 -3.93
N ALA A 188 -7.42 2.78 -4.57
CA ALA A 188 -6.92 3.96 -3.86
C ALA A 188 -8.03 4.74 -3.15
N ASN A 189 -9.20 4.87 -3.78
CA ASN A 189 -10.38 5.49 -3.19
C ASN A 189 -10.89 4.68 -1.98
N THR A 190 -11.06 3.38 -2.13
CA THR A 190 -11.54 2.49 -1.05
C THR A 190 -10.55 2.44 0.11
N TYR A 191 -9.24 2.46 -0.18
CA TYR A 191 -8.21 2.61 0.85
C TYR A 191 -8.44 3.86 1.70
N SER A 192 -8.63 5.02 1.06
CA SER A 192 -8.83 6.30 1.76
C SER A 192 -10.13 6.32 2.56
N ASP A 193 -11.21 5.79 1.99
CA ASP A 193 -12.52 5.72 2.65
C ASP A 193 -12.46 4.78 3.88
N LEU A 194 -11.83 3.61 3.77
CA LEU A 194 -11.62 2.68 4.88
C LEU A 194 -10.72 3.30 5.96
N LEU A 195 -9.63 3.94 5.55
CA LEU A 195 -8.71 4.58 6.49
C LEU A 195 -9.44 5.66 7.31
N LYS A 196 -10.30 6.47 6.67
CA LYS A 196 -11.14 7.45 7.35
C LYS A 196 -12.13 6.75 8.29
N LEU A 197 -12.86 5.75 7.81
CA LEU A 197 -13.83 5.00 8.61
C LEU A 197 -13.18 4.34 9.84
N SER A 198 -11.94 3.86 9.71
CA SER A 198 -11.20 3.26 10.83
C SER A 198 -10.95 4.22 11.98
N THR A 199 -10.90 5.53 11.72
CA THR A 199 -10.74 6.55 12.76
C THR A 199 -12.06 6.89 13.49
N GLU A 200 -13.18 6.48 12.94
CA GLU A 200 -14.52 6.77 13.47
C GLU A 200 -15.07 5.63 14.35
N ILE A 201 -14.52 4.42 14.18
CA ILE A 201 -14.95 3.24 14.94
C ILE A 201 -13.91 2.91 16.01
N PRO A 202 -14.26 2.96 17.31
CA PRO A 202 -13.34 2.61 18.37
C PRO A 202 -12.75 1.21 18.20
N GLY A 203 -11.45 1.07 18.43
CA GLY A 203 -10.75 -0.21 18.28
C GLY A 203 -10.35 -0.58 16.84
N CYS A 204 -10.56 0.32 15.87
CA CYS A 204 -10.21 0.13 14.47
C CYS A 204 -9.03 0.99 13.98
N ASP A 205 -8.51 1.89 14.82
CA ASP A 205 -7.44 2.83 14.43
C ASP A 205 -6.23 2.15 13.79
N ALA A 206 -5.91 2.52 12.55
CA ALA A 206 -4.73 2.05 11.83
C ALA A 206 -3.52 2.96 12.12
N VAL A 207 -2.88 2.78 13.28
CA VAL A 207 -1.79 3.66 13.78
C VAL A 207 -0.39 3.05 13.68
N TYR A 208 -0.16 2.07 12.83
CA TYR A 208 1.16 1.47 12.62
C TYR A 208 1.93 2.14 11.47
N ASN A 209 3.26 2.09 11.54
CA ASN A 209 4.16 2.92 10.70
C ASN A 209 3.91 2.79 9.20
N ILE A 210 3.71 1.55 8.68
CA ILE A 210 3.55 1.32 7.24
C ILE A 210 2.31 2.02 6.64
N VAL A 211 1.30 2.35 7.46
CA VAL A 211 0.11 3.09 7.02
C VAL A 211 0.49 4.46 6.44
N GLY A 212 1.53 5.10 6.99
CA GLY A 212 2.03 6.36 6.44
C GLY A 212 2.43 6.22 4.96
N HIS A 213 3.21 5.19 4.64
CA HIS A 213 3.58 4.90 3.25
C HIS A 213 2.37 4.53 2.37
N MET A 214 1.52 3.65 2.85
CA MET A 214 0.32 3.23 2.11
C MET A 214 -0.60 4.43 1.81
N THR A 215 -0.71 5.37 2.75
CA THR A 215 -1.45 6.62 2.57
C THR A 215 -0.79 7.54 1.54
N VAL A 216 0.54 7.61 1.51
CA VAL A 216 1.28 8.35 0.48
C VAL A 216 1.02 7.76 -0.92
N VAL A 217 1.03 6.43 -1.06
CA VAL A 217 0.73 5.77 -2.34
C VAL A 217 -0.71 6.06 -2.79
N SER A 218 -1.70 5.89 -1.91
CA SER A 218 -3.09 6.24 -2.22
C SER A 218 -3.23 7.72 -2.60
N SER A 219 -2.61 8.63 -1.85
CA SER A 219 -2.61 10.07 -2.14
C SER A 219 -1.94 10.40 -3.47
N SER A 220 -0.93 9.63 -3.90
CA SER A 220 -0.30 9.80 -5.21
C SER A 220 -1.26 9.48 -6.37
N VAL A 221 -2.09 8.44 -6.22
CA VAL A 221 -3.17 8.14 -7.18
C VAL A 221 -4.22 9.26 -7.17
N LEU A 222 -4.62 9.73 -5.99
CA LEU A 222 -5.58 10.85 -5.88
C LEU A 222 -5.03 12.14 -6.50
N LEU A 223 -3.74 12.44 -6.34
CA LEU A 223 -3.09 13.56 -7.03
C LEU A 223 -3.11 13.37 -8.55
N HIS A 224 -2.84 12.15 -9.03
CA HIS A 224 -2.96 11.85 -10.45
C HIS A 224 -4.40 12.07 -10.96
N ILE A 225 -5.43 11.63 -10.22
CA ILE A 225 -6.84 11.89 -10.57
C ILE A 225 -7.11 13.40 -10.55
N LEU A 226 -6.59 14.13 -9.57
CA LEU A 226 -6.76 15.58 -9.48
C LEU A 226 -6.21 16.29 -10.72
N PHE A 227 -5.07 15.86 -11.28
CA PHE A 227 -4.45 16.48 -12.45
C PHE A 227 -5.08 16.02 -13.77
N PHE A 228 -5.41 14.74 -13.91
CA PHE A 228 -5.75 14.12 -15.19
C PHE A 228 -7.13 13.44 -15.21
N GLY A 229 -7.88 13.46 -14.11
CA GLY A 229 -9.22 12.87 -14.00
C GLY A 229 -10.31 13.79 -14.55
N GLU A 230 -11.52 13.22 -14.67
CA GLU A 230 -12.71 13.92 -15.11
C GLU A 230 -13.24 14.86 -14.01
N GLU A 231 -13.97 15.91 -14.40
CA GLU A 231 -14.48 16.94 -13.47
C GLU A 231 -15.37 16.33 -12.36
N GLU A 232 -16.14 15.30 -12.69
CA GLU A 232 -17.04 14.61 -11.77
C GLU A 232 -16.28 13.86 -10.64
N GLU A 233 -15.03 13.47 -10.89
CA GLU A 233 -14.19 12.78 -9.89
C GLU A 233 -13.60 13.76 -8.86
N LEU A 234 -13.46 15.05 -9.19
CA LEU A 234 -12.66 16.01 -8.43
C LEU A 234 -13.18 16.30 -7.01
N PRO A 235 -14.49 16.49 -6.77
CA PRO A 235 -14.98 16.83 -5.42
C PRO A 235 -14.61 15.75 -4.39
N MET A 236 -14.87 14.49 -4.72
CA MET A 236 -14.54 13.37 -3.83
C MET A 236 -13.02 13.13 -3.72
N THR A 237 -12.28 13.35 -4.79
CA THR A 237 -10.81 13.26 -4.79
C THR A 237 -10.20 14.30 -3.84
N ARG A 238 -10.69 15.54 -3.87
CA ARG A 238 -10.25 16.61 -2.95
C ARG A 238 -10.54 16.25 -1.50
N GLN A 239 -11.74 15.77 -1.21
CA GLN A 239 -12.13 15.34 0.14
C GLN A 239 -11.24 14.21 0.66
N ARG A 240 -10.96 13.18 -0.15
CA ARG A 240 -10.08 12.06 0.24
C ARG A 240 -8.64 12.51 0.46
N LEU A 241 -8.11 13.42 -0.37
CA LEU A 241 -6.77 13.99 -0.16
C LEU A 241 -6.68 14.72 1.18
N GLU A 242 -7.64 15.56 1.53
CA GLU A 242 -7.68 16.27 2.82
C GLU A 242 -7.74 15.28 4.00
N GLN A 243 -8.56 14.23 3.91
CA GLN A 243 -8.65 13.17 4.91
C GLN A 243 -7.32 12.43 5.08
N ASN A 244 -6.70 12.03 3.98
CA ASN A 244 -5.40 11.36 4.01
C ASN A 244 -4.32 12.25 4.65
N PHE A 245 -4.32 13.56 4.36
CA PHE A 245 -3.36 14.50 4.93
C PHE A 245 -3.55 14.68 6.43
N GLN A 246 -4.79 14.79 6.91
CA GLN A 246 -5.10 14.83 8.34
C GLN A 246 -4.60 13.58 9.06
N ILE A 247 -4.76 12.40 8.44
CA ILE A 247 -4.28 11.14 9.00
C ILE A 247 -2.75 11.08 8.99
N LEU A 248 -2.06 11.54 7.93
CA LEU A 248 -0.60 11.63 7.90
C LEU A 248 -0.07 12.54 9.02
N ILE A 249 -0.71 13.68 9.26
CA ILE A 249 -0.35 14.59 10.37
C ILE A 249 -0.51 13.87 11.71
N LYS A 250 -1.62 13.15 11.93
CA LYS A 250 -1.84 12.34 13.14
C LYS A 250 -0.77 11.26 13.29
N LEU A 251 -0.47 10.52 12.22
CA LEU A 251 0.55 9.45 12.22
C LEU A 251 1.96 9.97 12.50
N ARG A 252 2.32 11.16 12.01
CA ARG A 252 3.60 11.81 12.30
C ARG A 252 3.83 11.98 13.81
N GLY A 253 2.77 12.20 14.57
CA GLY A 253 2.83 12.28 16.05
C GLY A 253 3.21 10.96 16.73
N TYR A 254 2.93 9.81 16.10
CA TYR A 254 3.32 8.48 16.58
C TYR A 254 4.65 8.02 15.98
N TRP A 255 4.91 8.34 14.72
CA TRP A 255 6.02 7.82 13.92
C TRP A 255 6.77 8.95 13.22
N PRO A 256 7.92 9.41 13.76
CA PRO A 256 8.71 10.49 13.14
C PRO A 256 9.13 10.20 11.68
N SER A 257 9.29 8.90 11.32
CA SER A 257 9.60 8.47 9.94
C SER A 257 8.53 8.87 8.90
N VAL A 258 7.29 9.13 9.33
CA VAL A 258 6.20 9.60 8.45
C VAL A 258 6.53 10.98 7.86
N HIS A 259 7.36 11.78 8.51
CA HIS A 259 7.81 13.07 7.97
C HIS A 259 8.51 12.89 6.61
N GLY A 260 9.47 11.98 6.52
CA GLY A 260 10.14 11.68 5.25
C GLY A 260 9.19 11.11 4.19
N MET A 261 8.16 10.35 4.59
CA MET A 261 7.13 9.87 3.67
C MET A 261 6.28 11.01 3.11
N MET A 262 5.97 12.03 3.93
CA MET A 262 5.27 13.24 3.49
C MET A 262 6.12 14.06 2.52
N ASP A 263 7.41 14.21 2.76
CA ASP A 263 8.34 14.90 1.84
C ASP A 263 8.38 14.23 0.46
N ARG A 264 8.28 12.91 0.42
CA ARG A 264 8.16 12.15 -0.83
C ARG A 264 6.91 12.53 -1.60
N LEU A 265 5.77 12.77 -0.94
CA LEU A 265 4.53 13.18 -1.59
C LEU A 265 4.66 14.56 -2.25
N PHE A 266 5.38 15.49 -1.62
CA PHE A 266 5.72 16.78 -2.25
C PHE A 266 6.56 16.60 -3.52
N THR A 267 7.54 15.70 -3.47
CA THR A 267 8.40 15.41 -4.63
C THR A 267 7.58 14.79 -5.76
N PHE A 268 6.66 13.88 -5.44
CA PHE A 268 5.75 13.29 -6.43
C PHE A 268 4.82 14.34 -7.06
N GLN A 269 4.21 15.20 -6.24
CA GLN A 269 3.37 16.30 -6.76
C GLN A 269 4.14 17.20 -7.72
N LYS A 270 5.36 17.61 -7.36
CA LYS A 270 6.21 18.41 -8.23
C LYS A 270 6.47 17.71 -9.57
N ALA A 271 6.80 16.41 -9.52
CA ALA A 271 7.04 15.62 -10.72
C ALA A 271 5.78 15.56 -11.62
N CYS A 272 4.59 15.39 -11.03
CA CYS A 272 3.32 15.44 -11.78
C CYS A 272 3.08 16.82 -12.39
N MET A 273 3.31 17.90 -11.66
CA MET A 273 3.12 19.28 -12.16
C MET A 273 4.07 19.61 -13.31
N TRP A 274 5.34 19.15 -13.25
CA TRP A 274 6.31 19.38 -14.33
C TRP A 274 5.97 18.61 -15.61
N THR A 275 5.32 17.48 -15.48
CA THR A 275 4.89 16.66 -16.62
C THR A 275 3.38 16.82 -16.90
N ALA A 276 2.76 17.90 -16.39
CA ALA A 276 1.30 18.08 -16.42
C ALA A 276 0.71 18.33 -17.81
N ASP A 277 1.53 18.40 -18.87
CA ASP A 277 1.04 18.36 -20.25
C ASP A 277 0.49 16.93 -20.53
N PRO A 278 -0.83 16.80 -20.80
CA PRO A 278 -1.43 15.50 -21.11
C PRO A 278 -0.77 14.76 -22.29
N ASN A 279 -0.06 15.48 -23.17
CA ASN A 279 0.62 14.89 -24.32
C ASN A 279 1.99 14.32 -23.98
N THR A 280 2.57 14.67 -22.84
CA THR A 280 3.93 14.25 -22.44
C THR A 280 3.98 13.51 -21.12
N HIS A 281 2.92 13.58 -20.29
CA HIS A 281 2.88 12.89 -19.02
C HIS A 281 2.92 11.37 -19.21
N LYS A 282 3.86 10.73 -18.53
CA LYS A 282 4.09 9.29 -18.58
C LYS A 282 4.36 8.74 -17.17
N ILE A 283 3.79 7.59 -16.86
CA ILE A 283 4.18 6.80 -15.70
C ILE A 283 5.50 6.09 -16.02
N ASP A 284 6.57 6.56 -15.44
CA ASP A 284 7.91 6.05 -15.69
C ASP A 284 8.47 5.21 -14.53
N LYS A 285 9.65 4.62 -14.73
CA LYS A 285 10.33 3.80 -13.72
C LYS A 285 10.65 4.57 -12.43
N TRP A 286 10.85 5.89 -12.51
CA TRP A 286 11.04 6.72 -11.34
C TRP A 286 9.79 6.75 -10.46
N MET A 287 8.60 6.90 -11.06
CA MET A 287 7.33 6.87 -10.33
C MET A 287 7.07 5.49 -9.70
N LEU A 288 7.41 4.40 -10.40
CA LEU A 288 7.30 3.06 -9.83
C LEU A 288 8.29 2.86 -8.66
N LYS A 289 9.54 3.32 -8.80
CA LYS A 289 10.54 3.31 -7.71
C LYS A 289 10.05 4.12 -6.50
N PHE A 290 9.43 5.26 -6.74
CA PHE A 290 8.81 6.08 -5.70
C PHE A 290 7.80 5.30 -4.87
N LEU A 291 6.94 4.50 -5.50
CA LEU A 291 5.90 3.73 -4.81
C LEU A 291 6.44 2.59 -3.95
N LEU A 292 7.64 2.08 -4.24
CA LEU A 292 8.21 0.91 -3.56
C LEU A 292 9.13 1.29 -2.42
N GLN A 293 10.08 2.20 -2.66
CA GLN A 293 11.18 2.50 -1.75
C GLN A 293 10.78 3.60 -0.76
N HIS A 294 9.99 3.26 0.25
CA HIS A 294 9.44 4.25 1.18
C HIS A 294 10.38 4.72 2.29
N ALA A 295 11.45 3.98 2.57
CA ALA A 295 12.38 4.29 3.66
C ALA A 295 13.71 4.88 3.19
N LEU A 296 13.90 5.04 1.87
CA LEU A 296 15.07 5.67 1.27
C LEU A 296 14.76 7.10 0.83
N PRO A 297 15.76 8.00 0.85
CA PRO A 297 15.64 9.28 0.17
C PRO A 297 15.25 9.05 -1.30
N ILE A 298 14.38 9.90 -1.82
CA ILE A 298 14.03 9.83 -3.24
C ILE A 298 15.05 10.68 -4.01
N GLU A 299 15.62 10.11 -5.07
CA GLU A 299 16.43 10.85 -6.02
C GLU A 299 15.55 11.85 -6.78
N ASP A 300 16.08 13.03 -7.07
CA ASP A 300 15.38 14.00 -7.90
C ASP A 300 15.07 13.37 -9.27
N LYS A 301 13.87 13.63 -9.77
CA LYS A 301 13.50 13.20 -11.12
C LYS A 301 14.32 14.03 -12.10
N VAL A 302 14.99 13.38 -13.04
CA VAL A 302 15.72 14.03 -14.13
C VAL A 302 14.90 13.99 -15.41
N ASP A 303 15.07 14.99 -16.27
CA ASP A 303 14.49 15.01 -17.61
C ASP A 303 15.25 14.06 -18.57
N GLN A 304 14.81 14.02 -19.83
CA GLN A 304 15.45 13.18 -20.87
C GLN A 304 16.90 13.57 -21.16
N SER A 305 17.33 14.79 -20.78
CA SER A 305 18.71 15.27 -20.91
C SER A 305 19.58 14.94 -19.70
N GLY A 306 19.03 14.32 -18.65
CA GLY A 306 19.72 14.06 -17.39
C GLY A 306 19.79 15.27 -16.46
N THR A 307 19.03 16.33 -16.75
CA THR A 307 18.99 17.54 -15.92
C THR A 307 17.97 17.33 -14.79
N PRO A 308 18.33 17.59 -13.51
CA PRO A 308 17.35 17.56 -12.42
C PRO A 308 16.21 18.54 -12.66
N LEU A 309 14.98 18.13 -12.34
CA LEU A 309 13.84 19.04 -12.40
C LEU A 309 14.10 20.24 -11.47
N PRO A 310 13.86 21.48 -11.92
CA PRO A 310 14.23 22.68 -11.17
C PRO A 310 13.62 22.69 -9.77
N SER A 311 14.43 23.01 -8.76
CA SER A 311 13.96 23.29 -7.41
C SER A 311 13.16 24.60 -7.39
N SER A 312 11.95 24.55 -6.90
CA SER A 312 10.95 25.53 -6.43
C SER A 312 10.87 26.98 -6.96
N SER A 313 11.73 27.49 -7.82
CA SER A 313 11.71 28.90 -8.27
C SER A 313 11.71 29.09 -9.80
N ALA A 314 11.75 28.01 -10.59
CA ALA A 314 11.66 28.13 -12.03
C ALA A 314 10.19 28.25 -12.47
N VAL A 315 9.94 29.15 -13.41
CA VAL A 315 8.64 29.35 -14.06
C VAL A 315 8.16 28.01 -14.60
N LEU A 316 7.01 27.50 -14.10
CA LEU A 316 6.35 26.34 -14.67
C LEU A 316 6.14 26.56 -16.16
N PRO A 317 6.36 25.56 -17.04
CA PRO A 317 6.01 25.69 -18.44
C PRO A 317 4.53 26.11 -18.55
N ALA A 318 4.17 26.77 -19.63
CA ALA A 318 2.81 27.29 -19.86
C ALA A 318 1.79 26.13 -19.80
N VAL A 319 1.31 25.88 -18.61
CA VAL A 319 0.32 24.83 -18.27
C VAL A 319 -1.06 25.40 -18.64
N SER A 320 -1.97 24.58 -19.11
CA SER A 320 -3.34 25.02 -19.34
C SER A 320 -3.93 25.60 -18.04
N GLU A 321 -4.83 26.58 -18.16
CA GLU A 321 -5.43 27.28 -17.02
C GLU A 321 -6.07 26.33 -15.99
N ILE A 322 -6.69 25.25 -16.47
CA ILE A 322 -7.29 24.17 -15.65
C ILE A 322 -6.23 23.45 -14.81
N ILE A 323 -5.09 23.07 -15.40
CA ILE A 323 -4.01 22.39 -14.67
C ILE A 323 -3.37 23.36 -13.66
N SER A 324 -3.30 24.65 -13.97
CA SER A 324 -2.84 25.69 -13.05
C SER A 324 -3.73 25.78 -11.80
N GLU A 325 -5.07 25.76 -11.95
CA GLU A 325 -6.01 25.77 -10.83
C GLU A 325 -5.87 24.51 -9.96
N ARG A 326 -5.89 23.34 -10.60
CA ARG A 326 -5.73 22.03 -9.92
C ARG A 326 -4.37 21.92 -9.21
N GLY A 327 -3.31 22.44 -9.83
CA GLY A 327 -1.97 22.50 -9.24
C GLY A 327 -1.89 23.43 -8.04
N GLN A 328 -2.55 24.58 -8.10
CA GLN A 328 -2.64 25.52 -6.98
C GLN A 328 -3.40 24.88 -5.80
N TYR A 329 -4.52 24.19 -6.06
CA TYR A 329 -5.24 23.45 -5.02
C TYR A 329 -4.33 22.40 -4.38
N ALA A 330 -3.64 21.56 -5.19
CA ALA A 330 -2.73 20.53 -4.67
C ALA A 330 -1.61 21.14 -3.81
N THR A 331 -1.04 22.27 -4.23
CA THR A 331 0.00 22.98 -3.48
C THR A 331 -0.52 23.51 -2.16
N ASN A 332 -1.71 24.09 -2.15
CA ASN A 332 -2.34 24.61 -0.92
C ASN A 332 -2.71 23.46 0.03
N ALA A 333 -3.30 22.37 -0.48
CA ALA A 333 -3.66 21.22 0.32
C ALA A 333 -2.42 20.54 0.95
N LEU A 334 -1.36 20.34 0.17
CA LEU A 334 -0.10 19.79 0.68
C LEU A 334 0.61 20.72 1.68
N SER A 335 0.40 22.04 1.60
CA SER A 335 1.00 22.97 2.56
C SER A 335 0.55 22.70 4.01
N MET A 336 -0.63 22.09 4.21
CA MET A 336 -1.11 21.65 5.52
C MET A 336 -0.20 20.59 6.17
N LEU A 337 0.48 19.78 5.36
CA LEU A 337 1.40 18.76 5.88
C LEU A 337 2.68 19.34 6.48
N ARG A 338 3.00 20.63 6.18
CA ARG A 338 4.20 21.31 6.69
C ARG A 338 3.98 22.01 8.04
N GLN A 339 2.74 22.15 8.45
CA GLN A 339 2.37 22.71 9.77
C GLN A 339 2.49 21.63 10.86
#